data_3939e1f49af4fe19bc1a475e0feabc9d
#
_entry.id   3939e1f49af4fe19bc1a475e0feabc9d
#
_cell.length_a   1.000
_cell.length_b   1.000
_cell.length_c   1.000
_cell.angle_alpha   90.00
_cell.angle_beta   90.00
_cell.angle_gamma   90.00
#
_symmetry.space_group_name_H-M   'P 1'
#
loop_
_entity.id
_entity.type
_entity.pdbx_description
1 polymer ?
#
loop_
_entity_poly.entity_id
_entity_poly.type
_entity_poly.pdbx_seq_one_letter_code
_entity_poly.pdbx_strand_id
1 'polypeptide(L)'
;MTVKNNIIYSADPILLLSKEEWVQDFKLEQNTIGKPYILVYAISSIPKNSEIFKLAEILSIETKLEIINLGYYYQQGRLRTKNVAVEKFLELIYHADYVLTTSYHAVLFSLIFQKIFYAYDPIDQPENLKEILAKLNLISRYVITVSDGLKLTDNIPYNEVEKMLQKLREEGKKQLQEKLSAI
;
A
#
# COMPACT_ATOMS: atom_id res chain seq x y z
N MET A 1 -2.88 35.76 23.70
CA MET A 1 -1.74 35.03 23.15
C MET A 1 -2.28 34.07 22.08
N THR A 2 -2.08 34.41 20.81
CA THR A 2 -2.53 33.58 19.68
C THR A 2 -1.45 32.52 19.46
N VAL A 3 -1.75 31.28 19.80
CA VAL A 3 -0.89 30.13 19.45
C VAL A 3 -0.94 30.00 17.91
N LYS A 4 0.11 30.41 17.24
CA LYS A 4 0.31 30.08 15.83
C LYS A 4 0.55 28.58 15.76
N ASN A 5 -0.48 27.82 15.42
CA ASN A 5 -0.33 26.40 15.07
C ASN A 5 0.49 26.31 13.78
N ASN A 6 1.80 26.15 13.92
CA ASN A 6 2.65 25.76 12.80
C ASN A 6 2.35 24.29 12.51
N ILE A 7 1.40 24.03 11.59
CA ILE A 7 1.20 22.71 11.03
C ILE A 7 2.41 22.43 10.14
N ILE A 8 3.23 21.47 10.54
CA ILE A 8 4.37 21.02 9.75
C ILE A 8 3.96 19.70 9.13
N TYR A 9 3.99 19.64 7.81
CA TYR A 9 3.84 18.40 7.06
C TYR A 9 5.08 17.55 7.30
N SER A 10 4.91 16.44 8.00
CA SER A 10 5.96 15.43 8.19
C SER A 10 5.70 14.25 7.26
N ALA A 11 6.75 13.51 6.93
CA ALA A 11 6.60 12.21 6.28
C ALA A 11 5.71 11.30 7.15
N ASP A 12 4.92 10.42 6.49
CA ASP A 12 4.12 9.43 7.21
C ASP A 12 5.06 8.57 8.07
N PRO A 13 4.74 8.32 9.36
CA PRO A 13 5.59 7.55 10.27
C PRO A 13 5.98 6.17 9.72
N ILE A 14 5.15 5.53 8.90
CA ILE A 14 5.44 4.26 8.25
C ILE A 14 6.72 4.34 7.39
N LEU A 15 6.98 5.48 6.77
CA LEU A 15 8.15 5.70 5.92
C LEU A 15 9.45 5.91 6.72
N LEU A 16 9.39 6.09 8.03
CA LEU A 16 10.57 6.31 8.88
C LEU A 16 11.44 5.06 9.03
N LEU A 17 10.86 3.86 8.89
CA LEU A 17 11.58 2.60 8.89
C LEU A 17 11.88 2.14 7.46
N SER A 18 13.03 1.47 7.29
CA SER A 18 13.40 0.80 6.06
C SER A 18 12.66 -0.55 5.90
N LYS A 19 12.76 -1.14 4.72
CA LYS A 19 12.25 -2.49 4.47
C LYS A 19 12.86 -3.50 5.44
N GLU A 20 14.18 -3.44 5.63
CA GLU A 20 14.92 -4.35 6.50
C GLU A 20 14.47 -4.23 7.94
N GLU A 21 14.28 -3.00 8.44
CA GLU A 21 13.77 -2.75 9.79
C GLU A 21 12.35 -3.33 9.96
N TRP A 22 11.43 -3.09 9.01
CA TRP A 22 10.08 -3.68 9.04
C TRP A 22 10.11 -5.20 9.01
N VAL A 23 10.94 -5.80 8.14
CA VAL A 23 11.05 -7.27 8.01
C VAL A 23 11.58 -7.90 9.30
N GLN A 24 12.60 -7.28 9.91
CA GLN A 24 13.21 -7.78 11.14
C GLN A 24 12.26 -7.67 12.33
N ASP A 25 11.67 -6.49 12.56
CA ASP A 25 10.84 -6.21 13.72
C ASP A 25 9.56 -7.06 13.75
N PHE A 26 8.98 -7.31 12.58
CA PHE A 26 7.75 -8.10 12.43
C PHE A 26 8.00 -9.56 11.99
N LYS A 27 9.26 -9.98 11.82
CA LYS A 27 9.66 -11.37 11.44
C LYS A 27 8.96 -11.84 10.16
N LEU A 28 8.90 -10.97 9.16
CA LEU A 28 8.13 -11.20 7.95
C LEU A 28 8.71 -12.24 6.99
N GLU A 29 9.92 -12.76 7.25
CA GLU A 29 10.54 -13.79 6.39
C GLU A 29 9.78 -15.12 6.39
N GLN A 30 8.94 -15.38 7.40
CA GLN A 30 8.14 -16.59 7.48
C GLN A 30 6.92 -16.49 6.57
N ASN A 31 6.95 -17.18 5.45
CA ASN A 31 5.80 -17.27 4.54
C ASN A 31 4.85 -18.39 4.96
N THR A 32 3.78 -18.06 5.67
CA THR A 32 2.80 -19.05 6.12
C THR A 32 1.84 -19.50 5.02
N ILE A 33 1.79 -18.81 3.87
CA ILE A 33 0.95 -19.19 2.72
C ILE A 33 1.70 -20.16 1.82
N GLY A 34 3.01 -19.99 1.65
CA GLY A 34 3.89 -20.93 0.94
C GLY A 34 3.72 -20.98 -0.58
N LYS A 35 2.90 -20.12 -1.16
CA LYS A 35 2.66 -20.04 -2.62
C LYS A 35 2.44 -18.59 -3.07
N PRO A 36 2.73 -18.26 -4.34
CA PRO A 36 2.49 -16.92 -4.89
C PRO A 36 0.99 -16.60 -4.99
N TYR A 37 0.63 -15.31 -4.85
CA TYR A 37 -0.77 -14.87 -4.86
C TYR A 37 -0.93 -13.38 -5.18
N ILE A 38 -2.17 -13.03 -5.52
CA ILE A 38 -2.66 -11.66 -5.67
C ILE A 38 -3.37 -11.27 -4.37
N LEU A 39 -2.91 -10.24 -3.69
CA LEU A 39 -3.60 -9.67 -2.53
C LEU A 39 -4.57 -8.58 -2.97
N VAL A 40 -5.84 -8.69 -2.62
CA VAL A 40 -6.83 -7.62 -2.74
C VAL A 40 -7.17 -7.13 -1.34
N TYR A 41 -6.88 -5.86 -1.07
CA TYR A 41 -7.20 -5.22 0.21
C TYR A 41 -8.04 -3.96 0.01
N ALA A 42 -9.32 -4.08 0.30
CA ALA A 42 -10.28 -2.98 0.24
C ALA A 42 -10.71 -2.58 1.66
N ILE A 43 -10.53 -1.31 2.04
CA ILE A 43 -10.86 -0.79 3.37
C ILE A 43 -12.32 -0.35 3.53
N SER A 44 -13.05 -0.28 2.43
CA SER A 44 -14.46 0.10 2.42
C SER A 44 -15.32 -0.97 1.77
N SER A 45 -16.63 -0.86 1.97
CA SER A 45 -17.63 -1.73 1.34
C SER A 45 -17.66 -1.48 -0.17
N ILE A 46 -16.87 -2.23 -0.92
CA ILE A 46 -16.80 -2.15 -2.38
C ILE A 46 -17.70 -3.24 -2.98
N PRO A 47 -18.55 -2.91 -3.97
CA PRO A 47 -19.33 -3.92 -4.68
C PRO A 47 -18.45 -5.01 -5.31
N LYS A 48 -18.92 -6.26 -5.32
CA LYS A 48 -18.17 -7.39 -5.91
C LYS A 48 -17.81 -7.19 -7.39
N ASN A 49 -18.59 -6.41 -8.10
CA ASN A 49 -18.38 -6.06 -9.51
C ASN A 49 -17.56 -4.78 -9.72
N SER A 50 -16.90 -4.28 -8.67
CA SER A 50 -16.03 -3.09 -8.78
C SER A 50 -14.79 -3.38 -9.61
N GLU A 51 -14.20 -2.33 -10.13
CA GLU A 51 -13.04 -2.40 -11.04
C GLU A 51 -11.83 -3.12 -10.42
N ILE A 52 -11.60 -2.97 -9.11
CA ILE A 52 -10.50 -3.64 -8.41
C ILE A 52 -10.64 -5.17 -8.46
N PHE A 53 -11.86 -5.71 -8.26
CA PHE A 53 -12.09 -7.16 -8.30
C PHE A 53 -12.03 -7.69 -9.74
N LYS A 54 -12.56 -6.95 -10.71
CA LYS A 54 -12.45 -7.31 -12.13
C LYS A 54 -10.98 -7.40 -12.58
N LEU A 55 -10.15 -6.42 -12.20
CA LEU A 55 -8.72 -6.48 -12.51
C LEU A 55 -8.04 -7.67 -11.82
N ALA A 56 -8.35 -7.93 -10.55
CA ALA A 56 -7.81 -9.07 -9.85
C ALA A 56 -8.17 -10.41 -10.51
N GLU A 57 -9.41 -10.56 -10.99
CA GLU A 57 -9.85 -11.76 -11.73
C GLU A 57 -9.09 -11.92 -13.06
N ILE A 58 -8.90 -10.83 -13.81
CA ILE A 58 -8.13 -10.88 -15.07
C ILE A 58 -6.69 -11.27 -14.79
N LEU A 59 -6.02 -10.61 -13.84
CA LEU A 59 -4.66 -10.95 -13.44
C LEU A 59 -4.54 -12.39 -12.96
N SER A 60 -5.52 -12.89 -12.21
CA SER A 60 -5.54 -14.29 -11.75
C SER A 60 -5.60 -15.28 -12.92
N ILE A 61 -6.40 -14.98 -13.95
CA ILE A 61 -6.50 -15.82 -15.15
C ILE A 61 -5.16 -15.80 -15.92
N GLU A 62 -4.55 -14.64 -16.11
CA GLU A 62 -3.32 -14.47 -16.88
C GLU A 62 -2.10 -15.06 -16.18
N THR A 63 -1.98 -14.83 -14.86
CA THR A 63 -0.82 -15.27 -14.07
C THR A 63 -0.98 -16.66 -13.45
N LYS A 64 -2.19 -17.20 -13.39
CA LYS A 64 -2.59 -18.41 -12.65
C LYS A 64 -2.38 -18.31 -11.13
N LEU A 65 -2.31 -17.11 -10.60
CA LEU A 65 -2.19 -16.85 -9.18
C LEU A 65 -3.56 -16.87 -8.51
N GLU A 66 -3.61 -17.37 -7.28
CA GLU A 66 -4.82 -17.31 -6.45
C GLU A 66 -5.04 -15.89 -5.92
N ILE A 67 -6.30 -15.52 -5.71
CA ILE A 67 -6.67 -14.25 -5.09
C ILE A 67 -6.90 -14.47 -3.60
N ILE A 68 -6.16 -13.72 -2.77
CA ILE A 68 -6.44 -13.57 -1.35
C ILE A 68 -7.14 -12.24 -1.15
N ASN A 69 -8.40 -12.29 -0.70
CA ASN A 69 -9.17 -11.10 -0.40
C ASN A 69 -9.12 -10.80 1.10
N LEU A 70 -8.60 -9.62 1.45
CA LEU A 70 -8.50 -9.09 2.80
C LEU A 70 -9.31 -7.81 2.90
N GLY A 71 -10.00 -7.59 4.01
CA GLY A 71 -10.83 -6.42 4.23
C GLY A 71 -12.33 -6.70 4.01
N TYR A 72 -13.02 -5.71 3.46
CA TYR A 72 -14.46 -5.80 3.24
C TYR A 72 -14.78 -6.53 1.92
N TYR A 73 -15.70 -7.48 1.96
CA TYR A 73 -16.18 -8.19 0.78
C TYR A 73 -17.64 -8.66 0.96
N TYR A 74 -18.33 -8.79 -0.15
CA TYR A 74 -19.71 -9.32 -0.17
C TYR A 74 -19.69 -10.82 -0.44
N GLN A 75 -20.29 -11.60 0.44
CA GLN A 75 -20.54 -13.02 0.22
C GLN A 75 -22.01 -13.34 0.50
N GLN A 76 -22.69 -13.94 -0.46
CA GLN A 76 -24.13 -14.31 -0.34
C GLN A 76 -25.02 -13.13 0.10
N GLY A 77 -24.77 -11.93 -0.45
CA GLY A 77 -25.53 -10.72 -0.13
C GLY A 77 -25.28 -10.12 1.25
N ARG A 78 -24.29 -10.61 2.00
CA ARG A 78 -23.87 -10.05 3.29
C ARG A 78 -22.45 -9.51 3.23
N LEU A 79 -22.27 -8.35 3.86
CA LEU A 79 -20.94 -7.77 4.05
C LEU A 79 -20.16 -8.63 5.05
N ARG A 80 -18.98 -9.03 4.67
CA ARG A 80 -18.02 -9.76 5.53
C ARG A 80 -16.75 -8.93 5.66
N THR A 81 -16.12 -9.02 6.84
CA THR A 81 -14.79 -8.48 7.09
C THR A 81 -13.87 -9.61 7.50
N LYS A 82 -12.66 -9.59 7.02
CA LYS A 82 -11.61 -10.49 7.48
C LYS A 82 -10.63 -9.67 8.31
N ASN A 83 -10.84 -9.64 9.61
CA ASN A 83 -9.92 -8.99 10.53
C ASN A 83 -8.69 -9.88 10.71
N VAL A 84 -7.53 -9.31 10.51
CA VAL A 84 -6.24 -9.95 10.78
C VAL A 84 -5.41 -9.05 11.68
N ALA A 85 -4.50 -9.63 12.45
CA ALA A 85 -3.51 -8.89 13.21
C ALA A 85 -2.59 -8.09 12.27
N VAL A 86 -1.94 -7.04 12.80
CA VAL A 86 -1.06 -6.17 12.02
C VAL A 86 0.07 -6.98 11.40
N GLU A 87 0.66 -7.90 12.15
CA GLU A 87 1.73 -8.77 11.68
C GLU A 87 1.30 -9.60 10.47
N LYS A 88 0.09 -10.14 10.52
CA LYS A 88 -0.47 -10.93 9.40
C LYS A 88 -0.80 -10.07 8.19
N PHE A 89 -1.23 -8.84 8.39
CA PHE A 89 -1.45 -7.87 7.31
C PHE A 89 -0.12 -7.54 6.62
N LEU A 90 0.93 -7.27 7.37
CA LEU A 90 2.26 -6.99 6.84
C LEU A 90 2.85 -8.20 6.11
N GLU A 91 2.74 -9.40 6.69
CA GLU A 91 3.15 -10.65 6.05
C GLU A 91 2.44 -10.85 4.70
N LEU A 92 1.12 -10.60 4.65
CA LEU A 92 0.34 -10.74 3.42
C LEU A 92 0.78 -9.76 2.33
N ILE A 93 1.17 -8.53 2.66
CA ILE A 93 1.71 -7.60 1.67
C ILE A 93 3.13 -8.01 1.28
N TYR A 94 3.96 -8.37 2.25
CA TYR A 94 5.36 -8.71 2.02
C TYR A 94 5.54 -9.90 1.07
N HIS A 95 4.68 -10.90 1.13
CA HIS A 95 4.76 -12.10 0.30
C HIS A 95 3.86 -12.10 -0.94
N ALA A 96 3.04 -11.07 -1.14
CA ALA A 96 2.23 -10.96 -2.34
C ALA A 96 3.09 -10.70 -3.58
N ASP A 97 2.68 -11.26 -4.73
CA ASP A 97 3.24 -10.92 -6.03
C ASP A 97 2.60 -9.63 -6.55
N TYR A 98 1.29 -9.51 -6.39
CA TYR A 98 0.50 -8.33 -6.75
C TYR A 98 -0.32 -7.86 -5.57
N VAL A 99 -0.40 -6.55 -5.39
CA VAL A 99 -1.25 -5.91 -4.38
C VAL A 99 -2.22 -4.95 -5.06
N LEU A 100 -3.52 -5.23 -4.96
CA LEU A 100 -4.58 -4.34 -5.39
C LEU A 100 -5.27 -3.77 -4.16
N THR A 101 -5.30 -2.45 -4.01
CA THR A 101 -5.78 -1.89 -2.76
C THR A 101 -6.44 -0.52 -2.91
N THR A 102 -7.37 -0.22 -2.01
CA THR A 102 -7.95 1.10 -1.78
C THR A 102 -7.37 1.77 -0.51
N SER A 103 -6.37 1.15 0.13
CA SER A 103 -5.78 1.63 1.37
C SER A 103 -4.50 2.40 1.12
N TYR A 104 -4.45 3.63 1.61
CA TYR A 104 -3.24 4.44 1.63
C TYR A 104 -2.05 3.70 2.27
N HIS A 105 -2.24 3.12 3.45
CA HIS A 105 -1.18 2.41 4.16
C HIS A 105 -0.72 1.13 3.42
N ALA A 106 -1.63 0.41 2.77
CA ALA A 106 -1.23 -0.74 1.97
C ALA A 106 -0.40 -0.35 0.75
N VAL A 107 -0.64 0.83 0.16
CA VAL A 107 0.24 1.39 -0.88
C VAL A 107 1.62 1.72 -0.32
N LEU A 108 1.70 2.37 0.86
CA LEU A 108 3.00 2.67 1.48
C LEU A 108 3.80 1.40 1.76
N PHE A 109 3.18 0.36 2.33
CA PHE A 109 3.84 -0.93 2.54
C PHE A 109 4.21 -1.63 1.23
N SER A 110 3.39 -1.51 0.19
CA SER A 110 3.73 -2.03 -1.14
C SER A 110 4.98 -1.34 -1.72
N LEU A 111 5.12 -0.04 -1.51
CA LEU A 111 6.32 0.73 -1.88
C LEU A 111 7.54 0.27 -1.09
N ILE A 112 7.42 0.17 0.25
CA ILE A 112 8.51 -0.27 1.15
C ILE A 112 8.96 -1.68 0.81
N PHE A 113 8.02 -2.62 0.61
CA PHE A 113 8.30 -4.02 0.31
C PHE A 113 8.55 -4.31 -1.17
N GLN A 114 8.55 -3.26 -2.00
CA GLN A 114 8.87 -3.33 -3.44
C GLN A 114 7.94 -4.28 -4.19
N LYS A 115 6.62 -4.14 -3.99
CA LYS A 115 5.59 -4.97 -4.61
C LYS A 115 5.05 -4.38 -5.91
N ILE A 116 4.61 -5.23 -6.83
CA ILE A 116 3.77 -4.77 -7.94
C ILE A 116 2.41 -4.42 -7.35
N PHE A 117 1.98 -3.17 -7.49
CA PHE A 117 0.73 -2.73 -6.90
C PHE A 117 -0.12 -1.88 -7.82
N TYR A 118 -1.42 -1.87 -7.53
CA TYR A 118 -2.45 -1.05 -8.16
C TYR A 118 -3.23 -0.34 -7.05
N ALA A 119 -3.15 0.98 -7.03
CA ALA A 119 -3.82 1.81 -6.05
C ALA A 119 -5.14 2.31 -6.64
N TYR A 120 -6.25 1.77 -6.14
CA TYR A 120 -7.58 2.25 -6.51
C TYR A 120 -8.01 3.41 -5.62
N ASP A 121 -8.89 4.24 -6.16
CA ASP A 121 -9.40 5.42 -5.46
C ASP A 121 -9.86 5.07 -4.04
N PRO A 122 -9.10 5.47 -3.00
CA PRO A 122 -9.51 5.26 -1.64
C PRO A 122 -10.60 6.28 -1.31
N ILE A 123 -11.66 5.83 -0.71
CA ILE A 123 -12.77 6.68 -0.30
C ILE A 123 -12.32 7.69 0.76
N ASP A 124 -11.26 7.40 1.52
CA ASP A 124 -10.94 8.15 2.73
C ASP A 124 -9.83 9.21 2.58
N GLN A 125 -8.84 9.05 1.72
CA GLN A 125 -7.72 9.99 1.59
C GLN A 125 -7.11 10.03 0.17
N PRO A 126 -7.87 10.38 -0.86
CA PRO A 126 -7.39 10.34 -2.24
C PRO A 126 -6.23 11.31 -2.51
N GLU A 127 -6.25 12.49 -1.87
CA GLU A 127 -5.25 13.54 -2.08
C GLU A 127 -3.86 13.11 -1.57
N ASN A 128 -3.79 12.54 -0.38
CA ASN A 128 -2.53 12.05 0.21
C ASN A 128 -1.91 10.94 -0.65
N LEU A 129 -2.74 10.04 -1.17
CA LEU A 129 -2.28 8.97 -2.04
C LEU A 129 -1.74 9.50 -3.38
N LYS A 130 -2.47 10.41 -4.02
CA LYS A 130 -2.02 11.04 -5.27
C LYS A 130 -0.73 11.82 -5.07
N GLU A 131 -0.63 12.55 -3.95
CA GLU A 131 0.56 13.34 -3.63
C GLU A 131 1.80 12.46 -3.48
N ILE A 132 1.75 11.38 -2.71
CA ILE A 132 2.90 10.49 -2.54
C ILE A 132 3.26 9.76 -3.84
N LEU A 133 2.28 9.29 -4.60
CA LEU A 133 2.54 8.64 -5.89
C LEU A 133 3.15 9.63 -6.90
N ALA A 134 2.70 10.88 -6.93
CA ALA A 134 3.28 11.92 -7.77
C ALA A 134 4.73 12.24 -7.37
N LYS A 135 5.01 12.38 -6.07
CA LYS A 135 6.38 12.58 -5.54
C LYS A 135 7.34 11.46 -5.93
N LEU A 136 6.83 10.24 -6.07
CA LEU A 136 7.62 9.07 -6.44
C LEU A 136 7.60 8.76 -7.95
N ASN A 137 7.03 9.62 -8.77
CA ASN A 137 6.82 9.42 -10.22
C ASN A 137 5.99 8.15 -10.55
N LEU A 138 5.09 7.77 -9.66
CA LEU A 138 4.26 6.57 -9.76
C LEU A 138 2.76 6.88 -9.89
N ILE A 139 2.38 8.09 -10.30
CA ILE A 139 0.97 8.50 -10.40
C ILE A 139 0.15 7.57 -11.32
N SER A 140 0.78 6.93 -12.30
CA SER A 140 0.14 5.94 -13.16
C SER A 140 -0.36 4.71 -12.40
N ARG A 141 0.17 4.44 -11.20
CA ARG A 141 -0.29 3.34 -10.34
C ARG A 141 -1.62 3.66 -9.63
N TYR A 142 -2.06 4.90 -9.68
CA TYR A 142 -3.40 5.28 -9.28
C TYR A 142 -4.37 4.98 -10.42
N VAL A 143 -5.16 3.93 -10.29
CA VAL A 143 -6.03 3.42 -11.34
C VAL A 143 -7.50 3.61 -10.97
N ILE A 144 -8.32 3.91 -11.95
CA ILE A 144 -9.77 4.11 -11.78
C ILE A 144 -10.53 2.96 -12.43
N THR A 145 -10.07 2.51 -13.59
CA THR A 145 -10.71 1.45 -14.38
C THR A 145 -9.80 0.25 -14.58
N VAL A 146 -10.38 -0.88 -14.92
CA VAL A 146 -9.62 -2.07 -15.37
C VAL A 146 -8.68 -1.73 -16.51
N SER A 147 -9.16 -0.95 -17.48
CA SER A 147 -8.37 -0.56 -18.66
C SER A 147 -7.10 0.24 -18.28
N ASP A 148 -7.15 1.05 -17.23
CA ASP A 148 -5.96 1.75 -16.74
C ASP A 148 -4.97 0.77 -16.14
N GLY A 149 -5.45 -0.18 -15.34
CA GLY A 149 -4.62 -1.21 -14.74
C GLY A 149 -3.93 -2.10 -15.78
N LEU A 150 -4.64 -2.53 -16.82
CA LEU A 150 -4.11 -3.40 -17.88
C LEU A 150 -3.06 -2.71 -18.78
N LYS A 151 -2.96 -1.39 -18.77
CA LYS A 151 -1.91 -0.64 -19.48
C LYS A 151 -0.59 -0.59 -18.72
N LEU A 152 -0.61 -0.93 -17.44
CA LEU A 152 0.57 -0.87 -16.59
C LEU A 152 1.45 -2.10 -16.81
N THR A 153 2.75 -1.89 -16.84
CA THR A 153 3.73 -2.96 -16.82
C THR A 153 4.02 -3.36 -15.37
N ASP A 154 4.49 -4.59 -15.16
CA ASP A 154 4.93 -5.06 -13.85
C ASP A 154 6.21 -4.38 -13.37
N ASN A 155 6.91 -3.69 -14.29
CA ASN A 155 8.16 -3.02 -13.97
C ASN A 155 7.90 -1.69 -13.25
N ILE A 156 8.21 -1.66 -11.96
CA ILE A 156 8.31 -0.45 -11.15
C ILE A 156 9.80 -0.17 -10.93
N PRO A 157 10.29 1.06 -11.21
CA PRO A 157 11.73 1.39 -11.09
C PRO A 157 12.14 1.53 -9.61
N TYR A 158 12.10 0.44 -8.85
CA TYR A 158 12.30 0.46 -7.41
C TYR A 158 13.68 0.97 -6.97
N ASN A 159 14.71 0.88 -7.81
CA ASN A 159 16.02 1.50 -7.53
C ASN A 159 15.93 3.04 -7.43
N GLU A 160 15.05 3.65 -8.21
CA GLU A 160 14.81 5.09 -8.17
C GLU A 160 13.84 5.46 -7.05
N VAL A 161 12.78 4.69 -6.91
CA VAL A 161 11.78 4.87 -5.85
C VAL A 161 12.44 4.79 -4.47
N GLU A 162 13.33 3.82 -4.23
CA GLU A 162 14.02 3.66 -2.94
C GLU A 162 14.90 4.88 -2.61
N LYS A 163 15.58 5.45 -3.58
CA LYS A 163 16.36 6.70 -3.37
C LYS A 163 15.45 7.85 -2.91
N MET A 164 14.25 7.95 -3.49
CA MET A 164 13.28 8.98 -3.10
C MET A 164 12.68 8.69 -1.71
N LEU A 165 12.37 7.43 -1.42
CA LEU A 165 11.90 7.00 -0.10
C LEU A 165 12.94 7.24 0.98
N GLN A 166 14.21 6.95 0.71
CA GLN A 166 15.31 7.21 1.63
C GLN A 166 15.41 8.70 1.96
N LYS A 167 15.32 9.57 0.95
CA LYS A 167 15.31 11.02 1.18
C LYS A 167 14.15 11.46 2.07
N LEU A 168 12.93 10.97 1.81
CA LEU A 168 11.76 11.26 2.64
C LEU A 168 11.95 10.76 4.08
N ARG A 169 12.56 9.60 4.26
CA ARG A 169 12.89 9.00 5.56
C ARG A 169 13.87 9.86 6.34
N GLU A 170 14.95 10.29 5.70
CA GLU A 170 15.97 11.16 6.33
C GLU A 170 15.38 12.51 6.74
N GLU A 171 14.61 13.15 5.85
CA GLU A 171 13.91 14.40 6.14
C GLU A 171 12.93 14.24 7.32
N GLY A 172 12.15 13.16 7.34
CA GLY A 172 11.21 12.87 8.42
C GLY A 172 11.90 12.61 9.76
N LYS A 173 12.98 11.81 9.78
CA LYS A 173 13.79 11.56 10.99
C LYS A 173 14.41 12.86 11.52
N LYS A 174 14.94 13.71 10.65
CA LYS A 174 15.50 15.01 11.03
C LYS A 174 14.45 15.92 11.67
N GLN A 175 13.27 16.04 11.04
CA GLN A 175 12.16 16.84 11.59
C GLN A 175 11.71 16.34 12.97
N LEU A 176 11.66 15.02 13.15
CA LEU A 176 11.32 14.42 14.44
C LEU A 176 12.35 14.74 15.50
N GLN A 177 13.66 14.63 15.20
CA GLN A 177 14.76 14.94 16.12
C GLN A 177 14.75 16.42 16.53
N GLU A 178 14.58 17.33 15.58
CA GLU A 178 14.48 18.77 15.86
C GLU A 178 13.33 19.10 16.82
N LYS A 179 12.19 18.42 16.66
CA LYS A 179 11.04 18.60 17.55
C LYS A 179 11.28 18.06 18.94
N LEU A 180 11.87 16.86 19.06
CA LEU A 180 12.19 16.27 20.36
C LEU A 180 13.24 17.07 21.12
N SER A 181 14.18 17.70 20.42
CA SER A 181 15.22 18.54 21.04
C SER A 181 14.70 19.92 21.49
N ALA A 182 13.49 20.30 21.08
CA ALA A 182 12.87 21.59 21.46
C ALA A 182 11.91 21.49 22.65
N ILE A 183 11.76 20.28 23.24
CA ILE A 183 10.99 19.98 24.44
C ILE A 183 11.91 19.98 25.68
#